data_0465084dbd69051be9f177d48962b407
#
_entry.id   0465084dbd69051be9f177d48962b407
#
_cell.length_a   1.000
_cell.length_b   1.000
_cell.length_c   1.000
_cell.angle_alpha   90.00
_cell.angle_beta   90.00
_cell.angle_gamma   90.00
#
_symmetry.space_group_name_H-M   'P 1'
#
loop_
_entity.id
_entity.type
_entity.pdbx_description
1 polymer ?
#
loop_
_entity_poly.entity_id
_entity_poly.type
_entity_poly.pdbx_seq_one_letter_code
_entity_poly.pdbx_strand_id
1 'polypeptide(L)'
;MKKSKRILILIILILIGFNTACKIKNENIIEEEDISLVVGGKDYDTLMRSENVSNIVVDLYGIANASSIIFNDIVIIAVEMDVDNSFTDDVKEMIMETVLANDKAIRQVLITDDKKIFEEIEKILNGLMNGSPYDDYVKEINRLIEKLKK
;
A
#
# COMPACT_ATOMS: atom_id res chain seq x y z
N MET A 1 1.28 57.24 -38.74
CA MET A 1 2.31 56.17 -38.54
C MET A 1 2.86 56.00 -37.10
N LYS A 2 2.98 57.06 -36.28
CA LYS A 2 3.52 56.88 -34.89
C LYS A 2 2.55 56.22 -33.90
N LYS A 3 1.21 56.37 -34.05
CA LYS A 3 0.21 55.74 -33.16
C LYS A 3 0.12 54.22 -33.34
N SER A 4 0.20 53.73 -34.56
CA SER A 4 0.15 52.30 -34.89
C SER A 4 1.33 51.52 -34.28
N LYS A 5 2.55 52.08 -34.33
CA LYS A 5 3.74 51.48 -33.72
C LYS A 5 3.64 51.37 -32.19
N ARG A 6 3.01 52.36 -31.52
CA ARG A 6 2.81 52.32 -30.07
C ARG A 6 1.80 51.26 -29.63
N ILE A 7 0.76 51.07 -30.43
CA ILE A 7 -0.26 50.02 -30.20
C ILE A 7 0.37 48.63 -30.37
N LEU A 8 1.19 48.44 -31.42
CA LEU A 8 1.90 47.19 -31.64
C LEU A 8 2.84 46.80 -30.47
N ILE A 9 3.57 47.78 -29.94
CA ILE A 9 4.48 47.58 -28.79
C ILE A 9 3.68 47.22 -27.55
N LEU A 10 2.51 47.81 -27.30
CA LEU A 10 1.63 47.50 -26.18
C LEU A 10 1.09 46.07 -26.25
N ILE A 11 0.71 45.60 -27.44
CA ILE A 11 0.24 44.21 -27.65
C ILE A 11 1.36 43.20 -27.39
N ILE A 12 2.58 43.51 -27.84
CA ILE A 12 3.74 42.64 -27.62
C ILE A 12 4.08 42.55 -26.10
N LEU A 13 3.98 43.65 -25.35
CA LEU A 13 4.20 43.67 -23.92
C LEU A 13 3.15 42.86 -23.15
N ILE A 14 1.90 42.85 -23.57
CA ILE A 14 0.83 42.05 -22.99
C ILE A 14 1.04 40.55 -23.26
N LEU A 15 1.52 40.18 -24.46
CA LEU A 15 1.82 38.78 -24.80
C LEU A 15 3.00 38.19 -24.04
N ILE A 16 3.95 39.01 -23.57
CA ILE A 16 5.09 38.56 -22.78
C ILE A 16 4.68 38.34 -21.30
N GLY A 17 3.64 39.04 -20.82
CA GLY A 17 3.17 38.96 -19.42
C GLY A 17 2.41 37.68 -19.05
N PHE A 18 1.99 36.87 -20.04
CA PHE A 18 1.19 35.64 -19.78
C PHE A 18 2.00 34.34 -19.65
N ASN A 19 3.33 34.41 -19.66
CA ASN A 19 4.18 33.24 -19.48
C ASN A 19 4.64 33.04 -18.02
N THR A 20 3.91 33.52 -17.01
CA THR A 20 4.07 33.01 -15.66
C THR A 20 3.32 31.69 -15.57
N ALA A 21 3.94 30.62 -16.08
CA ALA A 21 3.55 29.27 -15.77
C ALA A 21 3.57 29.13 -14.26
N CYS A 22 2.38 29.03 -13.65
CA CYS A 22 2.25 28.50 -12.31
C CYS A 22 2.95 27.14 -12.29
N LYS A 23 4.14 27.07 -11.69
CA LYS A 23 4.64 25.84 -11.10
C LYS A 23 3.65 25.50 -10.00
N ILE A 24 2.67 24.67 -10.30
CA ILE A 24 1.94 23.91 -9.30
C ILE A 24 2.98 22.97 -8.69
N LYS A 25 3.50 23.34 -7.53
CA LYS A 25 4.16 22.40 -6.65
C LYS A 25 3.06 21.42 -6.22
N ASN A 26 2.99 20.27 -6.89
CA ASN A 26 2.34 19.10 -6.33
C ASN A 26 3.18 18.64 -5.13
N GLU A 27 2.94 19.23 -3.99
CA GLU A 27 3.27 18.63 -2.70
C GLU A 27 2.20 17.57 -2.47
N ASN A 28 2.62 16.34 -2.59
CA ASN A 28 2.08 15.05 -2.16
C ASN A 28 2.03 14.01 -3.29
N ILE A 29 3.13 13.86 -3.99
CA ILE A 29 3.49 12.55 -4.51
C ILE A 29 4.49 12.03 -3.48
N ILE A 30 4.06 11.12 -2.61
CA ILE A 30 4.99 10.19 -1.96
C ILE A 30 5.56 9.42 -3.16
N GLU A 31 6.79 9.77 -3.54
CA GLU A 31 7.46 9.11 -4.65
C GLU A 31 7.64 7.65 -4.25
N GLU A 32 6.99 6.73 -4.95
CA GLU A 32 7.24 5.27 -4.83
C GLU A 32 8.75 4.94 -4.93
N GLU A 33 9.53 5.84 -5.54
CA GLU A 33 10.99 5.76 -5.62
C GLU A 33 11.69 5.83 -4.26
N ASP A 34 11.11 6.52 -3.26
CA ASP A 34 11.79 6.72 -1.96
C ASP A 34 11.74 5.45 -1.11
N ILE A 35 10.67 4.68 -1.20
CA ILE A 35 10.53 3.40 -0.49
C ILE A 35 11.45 2.33 -1.11
N SER A 36 11.55 2.29 -2.44
CA SER A 36 12.42 1.32 -3.14
C SER A 36 13.91 1.54 -2.89
N LEU A 37 14.32 2.76 -2.54
CA LEU A 37 15.69 3.08 -2.14
C LEU A 37 16.01 2.64 -0.71
N VAL A 38 15.01 2.59 0.15
CA VAL A 38 15.15 2.21 1.57
C VAL A 38 15.00 0.68 1.73
N VAL A 39 14.04 0.08 1.02
CA VAL A 39 13.80 -1.37 1.00
C VAL A 39 14.44 -1.96 -0.26
N GLY A 40 15.41 -2.84 -0.13
CA GLY A 40 16.14 -3.39 -1.26
C GLY A 40 15.29 -4.29 -2.16
N GLY A 41 15.22 -4.00 -3.45
CA GLY A 41 14.75 -4.83 -4.56
C GLY A 41 13.68 -5.89 -4.25
N LYS A 42 14.10 -7.13 -3.92
CA LYS A 42 13.18 -8.26 -3.68
C LYS A 42 12.31 -8.07 -2.44
N ASP A 43 12.81 -7.40 -1.42
CA ASP A 43 12.07 -7.12 -0.19
C ASP A 43 10.99 -6.08 -0.47
N TYR A 44 11.27 -5.11 -1.35
CA TYR A 44 10.30 -4.14 -1.84
C TYR A 44 9.14 -4.81 -2.59
N ASP A 45 9.43 -5.73 -3.51
CA ASP A 45 8.40 -6.47 -4.25
C ASP A 45 7.48 -7.26 -3.29
N THR A 46 8.06 -7.88 -2.26
CA THR A 46 7.30 -8.62 -1.25
C THR A 46 6.43 -7.68 -0.41
N LEU A 47 6.95 -6.53 -0.03
CA LEU A 47 6.22 -5.50 0.72
C LEU A 47 5.04 -4.96 -0.10
N MET A 48 5.26 -4.59 -1.36
CA MET A 48 4.21 -4.09 -2.26
C MET A 48 3.12 -5.13 -2.53
N ARG A 49 3.49 -6.42 -2.65
CA ARG A 49 2.51 -7.50 -2.77
C ARG A 49 1.69 -7.67 -1.48
N SER A 50 2.32 -7.54 -0.31
CA SER A 50 1.63 -7.57 0.98
C SER A 50 0.62 -6.43 1.08
N GLU A 51 1.02 -5.20 0.74
CA GLU A 51 0.14 -4.04 0.73
C GLU A 51 -1.04 -4.22 -0.24
N ASN A 52 -0.77 -4.73 -1.46
CA ASN A 52 -1.85 -5.01 -2.41
C ASN A 52 -2.86 -6.02 -1.87
N VAL A 53 -2.41 -7.08 -1.16
CA VAL A 53 -3.32 -8.03 -0.50
C VAL A 53 -4.15 -7.33 0.57
N SER A 54 -3.55 -6.47 1.40
CA SER A 54 -4.30 -5.70 2.39
C SER A 54 -5.38 -4.83 1.74
N ASN A 55 -5.04 -4.13 0.67
CA ASN A 55 -5.96 -3.24 -0.06
C ASN A 55 -7.15 -3.98 -0.66
N ILE A 56 -6.92 -5.11 -1.36
CA ILE A 56 -8.04 -5.90 -1.93
C ILE A 56 -8.93 -6.53 -0.86
N VAL A 57 -8.40 -6.80 0.33
CA VAL A 57 -9.18 -7.34 1.45
C VAL A 57 -10.02 -6.26 2.11
N VAL A 58 -9.49 -5.05 2.30
CA VAL A 58 -10.27 -3.90 2.83
C VAL A 58 -11.46 -3.56 1.94
N ASP A 59 -11.35 -3.76 0.63
CA ASP A 59 -12.46 -3.51 -0.31
C ASP A 59 -13.62 -4.51 -0.18
N LEU A 60 -13.47 -5.58 0.62
CA LEU A 60 -14.51 -6.57 0.82
C LEU A 60 -15.55 -6.08 1.84
N TYR A 61 -16.82 -6.48 1.60
CA TYR A 61 -17.92 -6.09 2.48
C TYR A 61 -17.72 -6.59 3.91
N GLY A 62 -17.88 -5.70 4.86
CA GLY A 62 -17.81 -6.00 6.29
C GLY A 62 -16.41 -5.95 6.89
N ILE A 63 -15.39 -5.63 6.11
CA ILE A 63 -14.01 -5.42 6.58
C ILE A 63 -13.77 -3.92 6.77
N ALA A 64 -13.41 -3.52 7.99
CA ALA A 64 -13.05 -2.13 8.31
C ALA A 64 -11.57 -1.84 8.02
N ASN A 65 -10.71 -2.83 8.29
CA ASN A 65 -9.28 -2.69 8.09
C ASN A 65 -8.63 -4.06 7.87
N ALA A 66 -7.51 -4.09 7.16
CA ALA A 66 -6.73 -5.31 6.94
C ALA A 66 -5.23 -5.00 6.90
N SER A 67 -4.45 -5.90 7.47
CA SER A 67 -3.00 -5.88 7.37
C SER A 67 -2.49 -7.24 6.99
N SER A 68 -1.55 -7.33 6.06
CA SER A 68 -1.05 -8.60 5.58
C SER A 68 0.47 -8.62 5.41
N ILE A 69 1.06 -9.81 5.53
CA ILE A 69 2.46 -10.03 5.26
C ILE A 69 2.65 -11.36 4.51
N ILE A 70 3.44 -11.32 3.44
CA ILE A 70 3.75 -12.49 2.62
C ILE A 70 5.11 -13.06 3.04
N PHE A 71 5.18 -14.35 3.24
CA PHE A 71 6.41 -15.09 3.47
C PHE A 71 6.46 -16.33 2.56
N ASN A 72 7.35 -16.31 1.57
CA ASN A 72 7.40 -17.30 0.48
C ASN A 72 6.07 -17.36 -0.30
N ASP A 73 5.34 -18.46 -0.17
CA ASP A 73 4.04 -18.72 -0.78
C ASP A 73 2.88 -18.68 0.23
N ILE A 74 3.13 -18.23 1.44
CA ILE A 74 2.15 -18.07 2.52
C ILE A 74 1.88 -16.58 2.73
N VAL A 75 0.61 -16.21 2.88
CA VAL A 75 0.22 -14.90 3.37
C VAL A 75 -0.50 -15.02 4.71
N ILE A 76 -0.14 -14.15 5.65
CA ILE A 76 -0.88 -13.93 6.89
C ILE A 76 -1.70 -12.66 6.70
N ILE A 77 -2.97 -12.72 7.01
CA ILE A 77 -3.92 -11.60 6.92
C ILE A 77 -4.60 -11.44 8.26
N ALA A 78 -4.47 -10.29 8.86
CA ALA A 78 -5.25 -9.90 10.03
C ALA A 78 -6.27 -8.84 9.61
N VAL A 79 -7.53 -9.00 10.04
CA VAL A 79 -8.62 -8.10 9.69
C VAL A 79 -9.27 -7.51 10.93
N GLU A 80 -9.76 -6.29 10.80
CA GLU A 80 -10.71 -5.68 11.72
C GLU A 80 -12.08 -5.63 11.02
N MET A 81 -13.10 -6.13 11.68
CA MET A 81 -14.47 -6.14 11.14
C MET A 81 -15.14 -4.79 11.38
N ASP A 82 -16.04 -4.40 10.49
CA ASP A 82 -16.97 -3.30 10.73
C ASP A 82 -17.85 -3.60 11.95
N VAL A 83 -18.39 -2.54 12.58
CA VAL A 83 -19.13 -2.59 13.84
C VAL A 83 -20.30 -3.58 13.81
N ASP A 84 -20.98 -3.71 12.67
CA ASP A 84 -22.16 -4.55 12.49
C ASP A 84 -21.86 -5.93 11.88
N ASN A 85 -20.57 -6.26 11.70
CA ASN A 85 -20.14 -7.49 11.05
C ASN A 85 -19.31 -8.37 11.99
N SER A 86 -19.37 -9.68 11.76
CA SER A 86 -18.64 -10.69 12.54
C SER A 86 -17.69 -11.48 11.66
N PHE A 87 -16.58 -11.91 12.23
CA PHE A 87 -15.60 -12.75 11.56
C PHE A 87 -16.09 -14.20 11.48
N THR A 88 -16.75 -14.56 10.39
CA THR A 88 -17.34 -15.87 10.13
C THR A 88 -16.48 -16.68 9.15
N ASP A 89 -16.81 -17.96 9.01
CA ASP A 89 -16.14 -18.82 8.03
C ASP A 89 -16.44 -18.37 6.58
N ASP A 90 -17.63 -17.83 6.30
CA ASP A 90 -17.97 -17.24 4.99
C ASP A 90 -17.08 -16.04 4.67
N VAL A 91 -16.78 -15.17 5.66
CA VAL A 91 -15.85 -14.06 5.50
C VAL A 91 -14.44 -14.57 5.21
N LYS A 92 -13.98 -15.60 5.91
CA LYS A 92 -12.66 -16.21 5.65
C LYS A 92 -12.58 -16.79 4.24
N GLU A 93 -13.62 -17.49 3.80
CA GLU A 93 -13.69 -18.08 2.45
C GLU A 93 -13.65 -16.98 1.39
N MET A 94 -14.43 -15.91 1.54
CA MET A 94 -14.43 -14.75 0.65
C MET A 94 -13.04 -14.10 0.54
N ILE A 95 -12.37 -13.89 1.67
CA ILE A 95 -11.00 -13.34 1.69
C ILE A 95 -10.04 -14.29 0.97
N MET A 96 -10.06 -15.57 1.30
CA MET A 96 -9.18 -16.59 0.72
C MET A 96 -9.34 -16.67 -0.80
N GLU A 97 -10.56 -16.75 -1.30
CA GLU A 97 -10.86 -16.81 -2.75
C GLU A 97 -10.37 -15.55 -3.46
N THR A 98 -10.62 -14.37 -2.88
CA THR A 98 -10.19 -13.09 -3.43
C THR A 98 -8.67 -13.02 -3.56
N VAL A 99 -7.95 -13.38 -2.52
CA VAL A 99 -6.48 -13.34 -2.50
C VAL A 99 -5.87 -14.33 -3.49
N LEU A 100 -6.34 -15.60 -3.50
CA LEU A 100 -5.85 -16.63 -4.42
C LEU A 100 -6.21 -16.35 -5.89
N ALA A 101 -7.29 -15.61 -6.14
CA ALA A 101 -7.64 -15.14 -7.48
C ALA A 101 -6.68 -14.06 -7.97
N ASN A 102 -6.25 -13.15 -7.09
CA ASN A 102 -5.44 -12.01 -7.43
C ASN A 102 -3.92 -12.31 -7.47
N ASP A 103 -3.40 -13.12 -6.55
CA ASP A 103 -1.98 -13.47 -6.51
C ASP A 103 -1.75 -14.98 -6.61
N LYS A 104 -1.36 -15.43 -7.80
CA LYS A 104 -1.14 -16.86 -8.11
C LYS A 104 0.14 -17.44 -7.49
N ALA A 105 1.01 -16.63 -6.95
CA ALA A 105 2.20 -17.08 -6.23
C ALA A 105 1.89 -17.47 -4.79
N ILE A 106 0.76 -16.99 -4.24
CA ILE A 106 0.26 -17.40 -2.91
C ILE A 106 -0.41 -18.76 -3.03
N ARG A 107 -0.05 -19.68 -2.14
CA ARG A 107 -0.62 -21.04 -2.04
C ARG A 107 -1.34 -21.30 -0.74
N GLN A 108 -0.99 -20.56 0.30
CA GLN A 108 -1.61 -20.69 1.62
C GLN A 108 -1.98 -19.32 2.16
N VAL A 109 -3.23 -19.19 2.61
CA VAL A 109 -3.77 -17.97 3.21
C VAL A 109 -4.12 -18.30 4.67
N LEU A 110 -3.55 -17.57 5.61
CA LEU A 110 -3.82 -17.65 7.04
C LEU A 110 -4.53 -16.37 7.46
N ILE A 111 -5.77 -16.49 7.96
CA ILE A 111 -6.64 -15.34 8.21
C ILE A 111 -7.05 -15.34 9.68
N THR A 112 -7.06 -14.16 10.30
CA THR A 112 -7.44 -13.97 11.70
C THR A 112 -8.04 -12.60 11.95
N ASP A 113 -8.85 -12.46 12.99
CA ASP A 113 -9.31 -11.21 13.57
C ASP A 113 -8.62 -10.88 14.92
N ASP A 114 -7.54 -11.60 15.25
CA ASP A 114 -6.74 -11.33 16.45
C ASP A 114 -6.01 -9.99 16.33
N LYS A 115 -6.48 -9.01 17.11
CA LYS A 115 -5.90 -7.66 17.12
C LYS A 115 -4.40 -7.64 17.46
N LYS A 116 -3.91 -8.58 18.26
CA LYS A 116 -2.47 -8.65 18.57
C LYS A 116 -1.66 -9.05 17.34
N ILE A 117 -2.19 -9.97 16.53
CA ILE A 117 -1.54 -10.36 15.28
C ILE A 117 -1.57 -9.20 14.29
N PHE A 118 -2.68 -8.46 14.22
CA PHE A 118 -2.77 -7.24 13.42
C PHE A 118 -1.66 -6.24 13.79
N GLU A 119 -1.54 -5.90 15.08
CA GLU A 119 -0.51 -4.99 15.58
C GLU A 119 0.93 -5.50 15.34
N GLU A 120 1.15 -6.84 15.42
CA GLU A 120 2.45 -7.45 15.14
C GLU A 120 2.80 -7.34 13.65
N ILE A 121 1.86 -7.57 12.73
CA ILE A 121 2.07 -7.39 11.29
C ILE A 121 2.39 -5.93 10.97
N GLU A 122 1.60 -4.99 11.48
CA GLU A 122 1.82 -3.56 11.30
C GLU A 122 3.23 -3.13 11.76
N LYS A 123 3.68 -3.65 12.90
CA LYS A 123 5.02 -3.36 13.41
C LYS A 123 6.11 -3.87 12.47
N ILE A 124 5.94 -5.07 11.90
CA ILE A 124 6.88 -5.64 10.93
C ILE A 124 6.91 -4.78 9.67
N LEU A 125 5.74 -4.44 9.10
CA LEU A 125 5.62 -3.61 7.91
C LEU A 125 6.26 -2.23 8.12
N ASN A 126 5.99 -1.59 9.25
CA ASN A 126 6.63 -0.31 9.60
C ASN A 126 8.15 -0.41 9.68
N GLY A 127 8.68 -1.49 10.23
CA GLY A 127 10.12 -1.74 10.25
C GLY A 127 10.71 -1.89 8.86
N LEU A 128 10.05 -2.67 7.99
CA LEU A 128 10.46 -2.85 6.59
C LEU A 128 10.41 -1.53 5.81
N MET A 129 9.36 -0.74 5.96
CA MET A 129 9.25 0.59 5.32
C MET A 129 10.32 1.57 5.81
N ASN A 130 10.80 1.41 7.04
CA ASN A 130 11.92 2.20 7.58
C ASN A 130 13.30 1.62 7.23
N GLY A 131 13.37 0.62 6.34
CA GLY A 131 14.62 0.08 5.80
C GLY A 131 15.25 -1.03 6.62
N SER A 132 14.55 -1.61 7.59
CA SER A 132 15.03 -2.83 8.24
C SER A 132 14.99 -4.00 7.25
N PRO A 133 16.04 -4.85 7.20
CA PRO A 133 16.04 -6.00 6.30
C PRO A 133 14.91 -6.98 6.64
N TYR A 134 14.33 -7.60 5.61
CA TYR A 134 13.29 -8.62 5.79
C TYR A 134 13.75 -9.79 6.67
N ASP A 135 15.01 -10.16 6.56
CA ASP A 135 15.62 -11.27 7.33
C ASP A 135 15.54 -11.06 8.85
N ASP A 136 15.50 -9.83 9.33
CA ASP A 136 15.36 -9.52 10.75
C ASP A 136 14.00 -9.96 11.31
N TYR A 137 12.98 -10.06 10.49
CA TYR A 137 11.60 -10.41 10.86
C TYR A 137 11.23 -11.87 10.57
N VAL A 138 12.07 -12.64 9.89
CA VAL A 138 11.79 -14.04 9.50
C VAL A 138 11.36 -14.90 10.70
N LYS A 139 12.01 -14.76 11.85
CA LYS A 139 11.67 -15.52 13.06
C LYS A 139 10.28 -15.14 13.61
N GLU A 140 9.95 -13.85 13.58
CA GLU A 140 8.67 -13.33 14.05
C GLU A 140 7.54 -13.77 13.13
N ILE A 141 7.72 -13.65 11.82
CA ILE A 141 6.75 -14.12 10.82
C ILE A 141 6.52 -15.62 10.93
N ASN A 142 7.57 -16.44 11.06
CA ASN A 142 7.40 -17.88 11.26
C ASN A 142 6.63 -18.21 12.53
N ARG A 143 6.85 -17.48 13.62
CA ARG A 143 6.09 -17.65 14.87
C ARG A 143 4.59 -17.36 14.65
N LEU A 144 4.25 -16.32 13.87
CA LEU A 144 2.85 -16.01 13.52
C LEU A 144 2.23 -17.13 12.68
N ILE A 145 2.96 -17.65 11.68
CA ILE A 145 2.52 -18.78 10.85
C ILE A 145 2.20 -20.00 11.74
N GLU A 146 3.10 -20.37 12.62
CA GLU A 146 2.91 -21.54 13.50
C GLU A 146 1.75 -21.34 14.51
N LYS A 147 1.51 -20.10 14.95
CA LYS A 147 0.38 -19.77 15.82
C LYS A 147 -0.97 -19.94 15.10
N LEU A 148 -1.04 -19.59 13.81
CA LEU A 148 -2.27 -19.62 13.03
C LEU A 148 -2.57 -20.99 12.37
N LYS A 149 -1.59 -21.88 12.29
CA LYS A 149 -1.77 -23.26 11.78
C LYS A 149 -2.35 -24.23 12.81
N LYS A 150 -2.47 -23.81 14.07
CA LYS A 150 -3.04 -24.63 15.15
C LYS A 150 -4.55 -24.57 15.20
#